data_c05af5b490dd1cd0ba28babdf22056a9
#
_entry.id   c05af5b490dd1cd0ba28babdf22056a9
#
_cell.length_a   1.000
_cell.length_b   1.000
_cell.length_c   1.000
_cell.angle_alpha   90.00
_cell.angle_beta   90.00
_cell.angle_gamma   90.00
#
_symmetry.space_group_name_H-M   'P 1'
#
loop_
_entity.id
_entity.type
_entity.pdbx_description
1 polymer ?
#
loop_
_entity_poly.entity_id
_entity_poly.type
_entity_poly.pdbx_seq_one_letter_code
_entity_poly.pdbx_strand_id
1 'polypeptide(L)'
;NGTAEKGNSANGTAENGTAENGNSANGTSENTAGQVSEADSGNEVKGTWKQEDGGWRYYDEAGTYKKNSWEQIGGYWYHFGKDGLMAVGWQKIGGYNYCFRETGDLAIGWCYNDDDEKWYNFDADGTAKKGWFQDEDGSWYWFSTRGEMASSGYKSIDGKRYYFFEDGQMAANQYVGLFYMDENGQRDKRYDIVIEGKSKESSVASETKEEITAALEHIPRGWIKYFVDHGWVM
;
A
#
# COMPACT_ATOMS: atom_id res chain seq x y z
N ASN A 1 -28.40 -52.75 -0.45
CA ASN A 1 -29.06 -51.56 -1.00
C ASN A 1 -29.26 -50.54 0.12
N GLY A 2 -28.44 -49.55 0.17
CA GLY A 2 -28.57 -48.46 1.12
C GLY A 2 -27.54 -47.38 0.75
N THR A 3 -28.00 -46.41 0.00
CA THR A 3 -27.25 -45.21 -0.40
C THR A 3 -27.04 -44.30 0.83
N ALA A 4 -25.77 -44.01 1.13
CA ALA A 4 -25.39 -43.03 2.16
C ALA A 4 -25.27 -41.64 1.54
N GLU A 5 -26.09 -40.69 1.99
CA GLU A 5 -25.99 -39.29 1.70
C GLU A 5 -24.80 -38.67 2.45
N LYS A 6 -23.96 -37.97 1.73
CA LYS A 6 -22.86 -37.20 2.31
C LYS A 6 -23.36 -35.84 2.78
N GLY A 7 -23.35 -35.61 4.08
CA GLY A 7 -23.52 -34.31 4.67
C GLY A 7 -22.36 -33.37 4.35
N ASN A 8 -22.68 -32.22 3.78
CA ASN A 8 -21.75 -31.16 3.45
C ASN A 8 -21.51 -30.33 4.71
N SER A 9 -20.33 -30.47 5.30
CA SER A 9 -19.89 -29.61 6.41
C SER A 9 -19.27 -28.36 5.83
N ALA A 10 -19.95 -27.23 6.02
CA ALA A 10 -19.45 -25.92 5.63
C ALA A 10 -18.25 -25.54 6.52
N ASN A 11 -17.09 -25.50 5.92
CA ASN A 11 -15.87 -24.99 6.54
C ASN A 11 -15.85 -23.47 6.37
N GLY A 12 -16.04 -22.73 7.47
CA GLY A 12 -15.93 -21.27 7.49
C GLY A 12 -14.48 -20.87 7.31
N THR A 13 -14.15 -20.42 6.12
CA THR A 13 -12.88 -19.72 5.87
C THR A 13 -12.98 -18.34 6.47
N ALA A 14 -12.07 -18.03 7.39
CA ALA A 14 -11.80 -16.67 7.83
C ALA A 14 -11.35 -15.86 6.61
N GLU A 15 -12.15 -14.87 6.24
CA GLU A 15 -11.78 -13.91 5.22
C GLU A 15 -10.63 -13.05 5.77
N ASN A 16 -9.46 -13.28 5.20
CA ASN A 16 -8.34 -12.37 5.32
C ASN A 16 -8.74 -11.11 4.53
N GLY A 17 -8.96 -10.00 5.23
CA GLY A 17 -9.27 -8.73 4.59
C GLY A 17 -8.07 -8.28 3.76
N THR A 18 -8.07 -8.66 2.51
CA THR A 18 -7.25 -7.99 1.50
C THR A 18 -7.80 -6.59 1.35
N ALA A 19 -6.97 -5.58 1.57
CA ALA A 19 -7.28 -4.22 1.18
C ALA A 19 -7.66 -4.25 -0.30
N GLU A 20 -8.94 -4.09 -0.59
CA GLU A 20 -9.40 -3.95 -1.96
C GLU A 20 -8.86 -2.62 -2.47
N ASN A 21 -7.77 -2.74 -3.20
CA ASN A 21 -7.28 -1.68 -4.05
C ASN A 21 -8.34 -1.46 -5.12
N GLY A 22 -9.02 -0.32 -5.08
CA GLY A 22 -10.05 0.05 -6.05
C GLY A 22 -9.49 0.30 -7.46
N ASN A 23 -8.58 -0.54 -7.92
CA ASN A 23 -8.10 -0.60 -9.28
C ASN A 23 -8.49 -1.96 -9.88
N SER A 24 -9.79 -2.19 -10.00
CA SER A 24 -10.31 -3.35 -10.75
C SER A 24 -10.33 -2.99 -12.22
N ALA A 25 -9.20 -3.16 -12.88
CA ALA A 25 -9.15 -3.26 -14.32
C ALA A 25 -9.70 -4.63 -14.72
N ASN A 26 -11.00 -4.76 -14.84
CA ASN A 26 -11.65 -5.66 -15.82
C ASN A 26 -13.16 -5.42 -15.86
N GLY A 27 -13.54 -4.52 -16.71
CA GLY A 27 -14.89 -4.33 -17.18
C GLY A 27 -14.78 -3.50 -18.45
N THR A 28 -15.20 -4.05 -19.57
CA THR A 28 -15.44 -3.30 -20.78
C THR A 28 -16.50 -2.22 -20.47
N SER A 29 -16.05 -1.12 -19.90
CA SER A 29 -16.75 0.14 -19.83
C SER A 29 -16.12 1.05 -20.86
N GLU A 30 -16.94 1.56 -21.74
CA GLU A 30 -16.57 2.63 -22.65
C GLU A 30 -15.90 3.73 -21.83
N ASN A 31 -14.59 3.89 -22.02
CA ASN A 31 -13.76 4.82 -21.26
C ASN A 31 -14.06 6.24 -21.75
N THR A 32 -15.12 6.85 -21.23
CA THR A 32 -15.42 8.26 -21.44
C THR A 32 -14.63 9.08 -20.43
N ALA A 33 -13.36 9.36 -20.76
CA ALA A 33 -12.62 10.40 -20.06
C ALA A 33 -13.48 11.68 -20.12
N GLY A 34 -13.82 12.23 -18.95
CA GLY A 34 -14.61 13.45 -18.87
C GLY A 34 -16.08 13.31 -18.48
N GLN A 35 -16.56 12.14 -18.06
CA GLN A 35 -17.82 12.10 -17.31
C GLN A 35 -17.57 12.52 -15.87
N VAL A 36 -17.63 13.81 -15.63
CA VAL A 36 -17.72 14.41 -14.30
C VAL A 36 -19.12 14.20 -13.76
N SER A 37 -19.23 13.64 -12.56
CA SER A 37 -20.48 13.68 -11.81
C SER A 37 -20.84 15.15 -11.54
N GLU A 38 -22.08 15.54 -11.83
CA GLU A 38 -22.65 16.86 -11.58
C GLU A 38 -22.72 17.20 -10.09
N ALA A 39 -21.58 17.47 -9.46
CA ALA A 39 -21.55 18.02 -8.11
C ALA A 39 -20.22 18.72 -7.85
N ASP A 40 -20.01 19.86 -8.48
CA ASP A 40 -19.44 21.02 -7.82
C ASP A 40 -19.66 22.29 -8.66
N SER A 41 -20.50 23.17 -8.16
CA SER A 41 -20.82 24.47 -8.73
C SER A 41 -19.81 25.50 -8.22
N GLY A 42 -18.61 25.59 -8.82
CA GLY A 42 -17.65 26.60 -8.37
C GLY A 42 -16.70 27.14 -9.42
N ASN A 43 -16.30 26.34 -10.37
CA ASN A 43 -15.42 26.80 -11.45
C ASN A 43 -15.63 25.92 -12.69
N GLU A 44 -16.73 26.15 -13.41
CA GLU A 44 -16.95 25.47 -14.69
C GLU A 44 -15.85 25.85 -15.68
N VAL A 45 -14.87 24.96 -15.79
CA VAL A 45 -13.91 25.04 -16.89
C VAL A 45 -14.68 24.69 -18.16
N LYS A 46 -15.10 25.72 -18.89
CA LYS A 46 -15.84 25.57 -20.14
C LYS A 46 -14.91 25.06 -21.23
N GLY A 47 -15.15 23.85 -21.70
CA GLY A 47 -14.34 23.23 -22.73
C GLY A 47 -14.86 21.84 -23.11
N THR A 48 -14.15 21.18 -24.02
CA THR A 48 -14.59 19.90 -24.58
C THR A 48 -13.41 18.94 -24.70
N TRP A 49 -13.63 17.74 -24.21
CA TRP A 49 -12.71 16.62 -24.41
C TRP A 49 -12.85 16.06 -25.83
N LYS A 50 -11.72 15.80 -26.49
CA LYS A 50 -11.68 15.12 -27.78
C LYS A 50 -10.63 14.02 -27.76
N GLN A 51 -11.04 12.85 -28.22
CA GLN A 51 -10.11 11.74 -28.46
C GLN A 51 -9.51 11.90 -29.86
N GLU A 52 -8.19 11.87 -29.92
CA GLU A 52 -7.43 12.00 -31.16
C GLU A 52 -6.36 10.90 -31.22
N ASP A 53 -5.62 10.83 -32.32
CA ASP A 53 -4.50 9.91 -32.43
C ASP A 53 -3.49 10.15 -31.30
N GLY A 54 -3.29 9.12 -30.49
CA GLY A 54 -2.36 9.16 -29.36
C GLY A 54 -2.97 9.49 -27.99
N GLY A 55 -4.26 9.87 -27.90
CA GLY A 55 -4.92 10.08 -26.61
C GLY A 55 -5.96 11.19 -26.57
N TRP A 56 -6.20 11.72 -25.37
CA TRP A 56 -7.20 12.75 -25.14
C TRP A 56 -6.59 14.14 -25.08
N ARG A 57 -7.31 15.14 -25.63
CA ARG A 57 -7.03 16.57 -25.50
C ARG A 57 -8.24 17.32 -24.98
N TYR A 58 -8.00 18.42 -24.28
CA TYR A 58 -9.04 19.33 -23.79
C TYR A 58 -8.97 20.66 -24.52
N TYR A 59 -10.05 21.02 -25.18
CA TYR A 59 -10.19 22.24 -25.98
C TYR A 59 -11.00 23.27 -25.21
N ASP A 60 -10.52 24.50 -25.15
CA ASP A 60 -11.29 25.65 -24.64
C ASP A 60 -12.37 26.10 -25.65
N GLU A 61 -13.18 27.08 -25.23
CA GLU A 61 -14.26 27.63 -26.07
C GLU A 61 -13.75 28.27 -27.37
N ALA A 62 -12.49 28.73 -27.38
CA ALA A 62 -11.86 29.30 -28.59
C ALA A 62 -11.35 28.22 -29.55
N GLY A 63 -11.49 26.95 -29.21
CA GLY A 63 -11.02 25.82 -30.00
C GLY A 63 -9.51 25.59 -29.92
N THR A 64 -8.86 26.14 -28.87
CA THR A 64 -7.43 25.91 -28.57
C THR A 64 -7.30 24.81 -27.53
N TYR A 65 -6.45 23.82 -27.78
CA TYR A 65 -6.24 22.76 -26.80
C TYR A 65 -5.18 23.14 -25.75
N LYS A 66 -5.36 22.61 -24.53
CA LYS A 66 -4.42 22.75 -23.44
C LYS A 66 -3.13 21.98 -23.73
N LYS A 67 -1.99 22.56 -23.38
CA LYS A 67 -0.67 21.92 -23.56
C LYS A 67 0.35 22.46 -22.58
N ASN A 68 1.26 21.58 -22.15
CA ASN A 68 2.33 21.89 -21.21
C ASN A 68 1.82 22.63 -19.96
N SER A 69 0.67 22.19 -19.45
CA SER A 69 -0.02 22.85 -18.34
C SER A 69 -0.71 21.85 -17.41
N TRP A 70 -0.89 22.28 -16.19
CA TRP A 70 -1.81 21.70 -15.24
C TRP A 70 -3.15 22.40 -15.32
N GLU A 71 -4.24 21.65 -15.35
CA GLU A 71 -5.60 22.19 -15.43
C GLU A 71 -6.50 21.48 -14.41
N GLN A 72 -7.34 22.25 -13.74
CA GLN A 72 -8.40 21.66 -12.92
C GLN A 72 -9.72 21.66 -13.72
N ILE A 73 -10.23 20.48 -13.99
CA ILE A 73 -11.41 20.26 -14.81
C ILE A 73 -12.40 19.40 -14.02
N GLY A 74 -13.59 19.92 -13.76
CA GLY A 74 -14.60 19.23 -12.97
C GLY A 74 -14.14 18.82 -11.57
N GLY A 75 -13.31 19.64 -10.93
CA GLY A 75 -12.77 19.35 -9.58
C GLY A 75 -11.52 18.47 -9.55
N TYR A 76 -11.13 17.87 -10.69
CA TYR A 76 -9.97 16.98 -10.78
C TYR A 76 -8.79 17.64 -11.47
N TRP A 77 -7.55 17.29 -11.05
CA TRP A 77 -6.35 17.78 -11.69
C TRP A 77 -5.91 16.89 -12.84
N TYR A 78 -5.57 17.52 -13.96
CA TYR A 78 -5.04 16.91 -15.18
C TYR A 78 -3.73 17.58 -15.57
N HIS A 79 -2.88 16.87 -16.25
CA HIS A 79 -1.70 17.45 -16.89
C HIS A 79 -1.70 17.16 -18.39
N PHE A 80 -1.40 18.18 -19.17
CA PHE A 80 -1.27 18.08 -20.63
C PHE A 80 0.19 18.23 -21.03
N GLY A 81 0.70 17.27 -21.80
CA GLY A 81 2.06 17.29 -22.30
C GLY A 81 2.33 18.43 -23.29
N LYS A 82 3.55 18.50 -23.79
CA LYS A 82 3.95 19.49 -24.81
C LYS A 82 3.18 19.32 -26.11
N ASP A 83 2.78 18.12 -26.44
CA ASP A 83 1.94 17.73 -27.57
C ASP A 83 0.44 17.99 -27.34
N GLY A 84 0.07 18.37 -26.13
CA GLY A 84 -1.30 18.61 -25.70
C GLY A 84 -2.06 17.34 -25.33
N LEU A 85 -1.40 16.18 -25.29
CA LEU A 85 -2.04 14.95 -24.84
C LEU A 85 -2.18 14.94 -23.31
N MET A 86 -3.31 14.43 -22.84
CA MET A 86 -3.59 14.20 -21.45
C MET A 86 -2.65 13.13 -20.88
N ALA A 87 -2.03 13.41 -19.76
CA ALA A 87 -1.19 12.46 -19.04
C ALA A 87 -2.02 11.30 -18.48
N VAL A 88 -1.52 10.07 -18.59
CA VAL A 88 -2.04 8.86 -17.96
C VAL A 88 -0.89 8.04 -17.39
N GLY A 89 -1.18 7.22 -16.39
CA GLY A 89 -0.17 6.40 -15.73
C GLY A 89 0.90 7.22 -15.00
N TRP A 90 2.09 6.64 -14.87
CA TRP A 90 3.21 7.30 -14.19
C TRP A 90 3.90 8.33 -15.09
N GLN A 91 4.05 9.54 -14.58
CA GLN A 91 4.65 10.66 -15.29
C GLN A 91 5.68 11.38 -14.42
N LYS A 92 6.79 11.77 -15.03
CA LYS A 92 7.78 12.63 -14.36
C LYS A 92 7.66 14.06 -14.89
N ILE A 93 7.15 14.95 -14.04
CA ILE A 93 6.85 16.35 -14.40
C ILE A 93 7.62 17.27 -13.45
N GLY A 94 8.44 18.16 -13.98
CA GLY A 94 9.22 19.11 -13.16
C GLY A 94 10.20 18.45 -12.19
N GLY A 95 10.58 17.18 -12.42
CA GLY A 95 11.45 16.40 -11.53
C GLY A 95 10.74 15.58 -10.47
N TYR A 96 9.42 15.71 -10.34
CA TYR A 96 8.58 14.96 -9.41
C TYR A 96 7.83 13.84 -10.15
N ASN A 97 7.59 12.73 -9.45
CA ASN A 97 6.76 11.64 -9.95
C ASN A 97 5.30 11.89 -9.59
N TYR A 98 4.43 11.68 -10.56
CA TYR A 98 2.97 11.75 -10.43
C TYR A 98 2.35 10.48 -11.00
N CYS A 99 1.23 10.06 -10.41
CA CYS A 99 0.41 8.97 -10.90
C CYS A 99 -0.91 9.54 -11.42
N PHE A 100 -1.28 9.25 -12.66
CA PHE A 100 -2.58 9.60 -13.23
C PHE A 100 -3.37 8.33 -13.48
N ARG A 101 -4.67 8.36 -13.20
CA ARG A 101 -5.56 7.26 -13.53
C ARG A 101 -5.70 7.11 -15.05
N GLU A 102 -6.29 6.04 -15.51
CA GLU A 102 -6.59 5.84 -16.92
C GLU A 102 -7.54 6.92 -17.47
N THR A 103 -8.38 7.49 -16.59
CA THR A 103 -9.23 8.66 -16.88
C THR A 103 -8.47 9.98 -16.97
N GLY A 104 -7.16 9.98 -16.70
CA GLY A 104 -6.26 11.12 -16.79
C GLY A 104 -6.25 12.03 -15.57
N ASP A 105 -7.12 11.81 -14.61
CA ASP A 105 -7.11 12.57 -13.36
C ASP A 105 -5.96 12.14 -12.45
N LEU A 106 -5.40 13.10 -11.72
CA LEU A 106 -4.31 12.88 -10.78
C LEU A 106 -4.75 11.94 -9.67
N ALA A 107 -4.02 10.85 -9.46
CA ALA A 107 -4.27 9.92 -8.38
C ALA A 107 -3.87 10.55 -7.04
N ILE A 108 -4.75 10.41 -6.05
CA ILE A 108 -4.55 10.76 -4.65
C ILE A 108 -4.64 9.46 -3.84
N GLY A 109 -3.85 9.34 -2.77
CA GLY A 109 -3.77 8.12 -1.97
C GLY A 109 -2.82 7.07 -2.57
N TRP A 110 -3.14 5.81 -2.36
CA TRP A 110 -2.29 4.68 -2.72
C TRP A 110 -2.22 4.46 -4.24
N CYS A 111 -1.01 4.29 -4.76
CA CYS A 111 -0.74 3.99 -6.16
C CYS A 111 0.44 3.02 -6.28
N TYR A 112 0.25 1.94 -7.02
CA TYR A 112 1.30 0.97 -7.32
C TYR A 112 1.96 1.31 -8.65
N ASN A 113 3.28 1.19 -8.70
CA ASN A 113 4.05 1.38 -9.92
C ASN A 113 4.58 0.03 -10.40
N ASP A 114 4.07 -0.46 -11.53
CA ASP A 114 4.46 -1.73 -12.12
C ASP A 114 5.90 -1.73 -12.65
N ASP A 115 6.47 -0.56 -12.99
CA ASP A 115 7.82 -0.45 -13.55
C ASP A 115 8.92 -0.72 -12.51
N ASP A 116 8.70 -0.30 -11.27
CA ASP A 116 9.66 -0.49 -10.16
C ASP A 116 9.15 -1.41 -9.05
N GLU A 117 7.92 -1.94 -9.22
CA GLU A 117 7.24 -2.84 -8.27
C GLU A 117 7.15 -2.25 -6.87
N LYS A 118 6.80 -0.94 -6.77
CA LYS A 118 6.71 -0.20 -5.51
C LYS A 118 5.35 0.45 -5.31
N TRP A 119 4.95 0.51 -4.05
CA TRP A 119 3.82 1.31 -3.62
C TRP A 119 4.24 2.73 -3.27
N TYR A 120 3.36 3.65 -3.56
CA TYR A 120 3.44 5.08 -3.24
C TYR A 120 2.13 5.53 -2.64
N ASN A 121 2.15 6.64 -1.92
CA ASN A 121 0.93 7.31 -1.46
C ASN A 121 1.06 8.81 -1.76
N PHE A 122 0.03 9.40 -2.37
CA PHE A 122 0.04 10.78 -2.83
C PHE A 122 -0.89 11.65 -2.00
N ASP A 123 -0.42 12.84 -1.64
CA ASP A 123 -1.22 13.87 -1.00
C ASP A 123 -2.20 14.52 -2.00
N ALA A 124 -3.13 15.34 -1.49
CA ALA A 124 -4.15 15.99 -2.32
C ALA A 124 -3.58 16.94 -3.39
N ASP A 125 -2.35 17.40 -3.23
CA ASP A 125 -1.62 18.19 -4.23
C ASP A 125 -0.85 17.32 -5.25
N GLY A 126 -0.98 15.98 -5.14
CA GLY A 126 -0.33 15.01 -6.01
C GLY A 126 1.16 14.79 -5.71
N THR A 127 1.67 15.30 -4.61
CA THR A 127 3.04 15.00 -4.20
C THR A 127 3.12 13.66 -3.47
N ALA A 128 4.14 12.86 -3.79
CA ALA A 128 4.36 11.59 -3.11
C ALA A 128 4.78 11.81 -1.65
N LYS A 129 4.12 11.10 -0.73
CA LYS A 129 4.45 11.12 0.70
C LYS A 129 5.89 10.68 0.94
N LYS A 130 6.48 11.22 2.00
CA LYS A 130 7.84 10.90 2.45
C LYS A 130 7.87 10.79 3.96
N GLY A 131 8.72 9.91 4.48
CA GLY A 131 8.82 9.69 5.92
C GLY A 131 7.67 8.85 6.46
N TRP A 132 7.35 9.06 7.71
CA TRP A 132 6.31 8.33 8.43
C TRP A 132 4.91 8.78 8.05
N PHE A 133 4.02 7.82 7.87
CA PHE A 133 2.61 8.03 7.57
C PHE A 133 1.77 7.02 8.37
N GLN A 134 0.71 7.51 8.99
CA GLN A 134 -0.30 6.67 9.63
C GLN A 134 -1.58 6.72 8.80
N ASP A 135 -2.08 5.57 8.41
CA ASP A 135 -3.32 5.43 7.67
C ASP A 135 -4.54 5.54 8.59
N GLU A 136 -5.73 5.59 8.03
CA GLU A 136 -7.00 5.76 8.76
C GLU A 136 -7.31 4.61 9.71
N ASP A 137 -6.82 3.40 9.43
CA ASP A 137 -6.94 2.23 10.30
C ASP A 137 -5.95 2.23 11.48
N GLY A 138 -5.04 3.22 11.54
CA GLY A 138 -3.99 3.35 12.54
C GLY A 138 -2.69 2.63 12.20
N SER A 139 -2.59 1.96 11.05
CA SER A 139 -1.37 1.31 10.59
C SER A 139 -0.30 2.31 10.19
N TRP A 140 0.95 2.04 10.57
CA TRP A 140 2.08 2.89 10.24
C TRP A 140 2.85 2.37 9.04
N TYR A 141 3.20 3.30 8.16
CA TYR A 141 4.01 3.11 6.95
C TYR A 141 5.18 4.08 6.93
N TRP A 142 6.19 3.76 6.15
CA TRP A 142 7.31 4.66 5.93
C TRP A 142 7.67 4.73 4.44
N PHE A 143 7.84 5.96 3.94
CA PHE A 143 8.21 6.24 2.56
C PHE A 143 9.61 6.84 2.48
N SER A 144 10.39 6.38 1.51
CA SER A 144 11.73 6.89 1.23
C SER A 144 11.69 8.36 0.78
N THR A 145 12.87 8.98 0.66
CA THR A 145 12.97 10.34 0.07
C THR A 145 12.52 10.40 -1.38
N ARG A 146 12.39 9.24 -2.05
CA ARG A 146 11.83 9.11 -3.40
C ARG A 146 10.34 8.80 -3.40
N GLY A 147 9.72 8.64 -2.24
CA GLY A 147 8.32 8.30 -2.08
C GLY A 147 8.02 6.79 -2.13
N GLU A 148 9.03 5.93 -2.20
CA GLU A 148 8.87 4.47 -2.23
C GLU A 148 8.50 3.94 -0.84
N MET A 149 7.45 3.13 -0.75
CA MET A 149 7.02 2.49 0.49
C MET A 149 8.06 1.45 0.96
N ALA A 150 8.37 1.46 2.24
CA ALA A 150 9.13 0.39 2.86
C ALA A 150 8.26 -0.87 3.02
N SER A 151 8.78 -2.03 2.62
CA SER A 151 8.11 -3.32 2.77
C SER A 151 9.12 -4.46 2.94
N SER A 152 8.61 -5.64 3.33
CA SER A 152 9.33 -6.91 3.30
C SER A 152 10.65 -6.91 4.06
N GLY A 153 10.63 -6.61 5.37
CA GLY A 153 11.79 -6.80 6.21
C GLY A 153 12.21 -5.62 7.07
N TYR A 154 13.42 -5.72 7.58
CA TYR A 154 13.98 -4.70 8.46
C TYR A 154 14.52 -3.49 7.69
N LYS A 155 14.21 -2.30 8.21
CA LYS A 155 14.73 -1.03 7.71
C LYS A 155 15.29 -0.18 8.86
N SER A 156 16.45 0.45 8.63
CA SER A 156 17.01 1.42 9.57
C SER A 156 16.55 2.82 9.18
N ILE A 157 15.90 3.50 10.12
CA ILE A 157 15.37 4.85 9.95
C ILE A 157 15.82 5.65 11.17
N ASP A 158 16.55 6.73 10.96
CA ASP A 158 17.06 7.61 12.01
C ASP A 158 17.83 6.85 13.13
N GLY A 159 18.62 5.85 12.73
CA GLY A 159 19.42 5.01 13.65
C GLY A 159 18.64 3.95 14.42
N LYS A 160 17.35 3.83 14.21
CA LYS A 160 16.47 2.82 14.80
C LYS A 160 16.09 1.76 13.76
N ARG A 161 15.82 0.55 14.21
CA ARG A 161 15.44 -0.58 13.35
C ARG A 161 13.97 -0.89 13.49
N TYR A 162 13.26 -0.90 12.36
CA TYR A 162 11.84 -1.25 12.23
C TYR A 162 11.67 -2.43 11.30
N TYR A 163 10.58 -3.15 11.44
CA TYR A 163 10.20 -4.21 10.52
C TYR A 163 8.91 -3.82 9.80
N PHE A 164 8.89 -4.01 8.47
CA PHE A 164 7.72 -3.79 7.64
C PHE A 164 7.30 -5.12 7.01
N PHE A 165 6.02 -5.41 7.04
CA PHE A 165 5.45 -6.56 6.35
C PHE A 165 5.44 -6.34 4.84
N GLU A 166 5.01 -7.37 4.10
CA GLU A 166 4.94 -7.33 2.64
C GLU A 166 3.97 -6.24 2.14
N ASP A 167 2.88 -6.02 2.87
CA ASP A 167 1.90 -4.96 2.63
C ASP A 167 2.36 -3.55 3.05
N GLY A 168 3.58 -3.43 3.59
CA GLY A 168 4.17 -2.17 4.04
C GLY A 168 3.79 -1.73 5.44
N GLN A 169 2.93 -2.45 6.15
CA GLN A 169 2.60 -2.11 7.53
C GLN A 169 3.79 -2.32 8.46
N MET A 170 4.03 -1.37 9.34
CA MET A 170 5.06 -1.49 10.38
C MET A 170 4.61 -2.48 11.46
N ALA A 171 5.47 -3.42 11.81
CA ALA A 171 5.22 -4.30 12.94
C ALA A 171 5.24 -3.50 14.26
N ALA A 172 4.13 -3.53 14.99
CA ALA A 172 4.00 -2.91 16.31
C ALA A 172 3.19 -3.82 17.24
N ASN A 173 3.55 -3.84 18.53
CA ASN A 173 2.91 -4.68 19.56
C ASN A 173 2.83 -6.17 19.17
N GLN A 174 3.84 -6.70 18.50
CA GLN A 174 3.84 -8.08 18.01
C GLN A 174 5.24 -8.66 17.84
N TYR A 175 5.30 -9.96 17.64
CA TYR A 175 6.53 -10.67 17.33
C TYR A 175 6.79 -10.68 15.83
N VAL A 176 8.07 -10.52 15.50
CA VAL A 176 8.62 -10.77 14.17
C VAL A 176 9.69 -11.85 14.34
N GLY A 177 9.33 -13.08 14.03
CA GLY A 177 10.11 -14.23 14.43
C GLY A 177 10.23 -14.28 15.97
N LEU A 178 11.46 -14.28 16.48
CA LEU A 178 11.74 -14.34 17.91
C LEU A 178 11.86 -12.96 18.59
N PHE A 179 11.66 -11.87 17.86
CA PHE A 179 11.86 -10.51 18.36
C PHE A 179 10.54 -9.79 18.57
N TYR A 180 10.35 -9.23 19.74
CA TYR A 180 9.17 -8.43 20.04
C TYR A 180 9.37 -6.98 19.59
N MET A 181 8.42 -6.49 18.81
CA MET A 181 8.33 -5.08 18.38
C MET A 181 7.32 -4.38 19.29
N ASP A 182 7.74 -3.33 19.98
CA ASP A 182 6.90 -2.54 20.88
C ASP A 182 5.85 -1.71 20.14
N GLU A 183 5.08 -0.92 20.85
CA GLU A 183 4.03 -0.03 20.31
C GLU A 183 4.58 1.00 19.30
N ASN A 184 5.86 1.33 19.39
CA ASN A 184 6.54 2.26 18.49
C ASN A 184 7.26 1.54 17.35
N GLY A 185 7.04 0.23 17.18
CA GLY A 185 7.70 -0.59 16.18
C GLY A 185 9.19 -0.84 16.45
N GLN A 186 9.67 -0.61 17.69
CA GLN A 186 11.04 -0.84 18.08
C GLN A 186 11.18 -2.16 18.82
N ARG A 187 12.30 -2.87 18.56
CA ARG A 187 12.56 -4.13 19.27
C ARG A 187 12.75 -3.89 20.76
N ASP A 188 11.92 -4.51 21.59
CA ASP A 188 12.11 -4.57 23.02
C ASP A 188 12.71 -5.92 23.42
N LYS A 189 14.01 -5.92 23.70
CA LYS A 189 14.77 -7.13 24.01
C LYS A 189 14.30 -7.87 25.27
N ARG A 190 13.53 -7.20 26.15
CA ARG A 190 12.99 -7.84 27.37
C ARG A 190 12.00 -8.95 27.05
N TYR A 191 11.37 -8.86 25.90
CA TYR A 191 10.35 -9.79 25.42
C TYR A 191 10.84 -10.69 24.27
N ASP A 192 12.13 -10.60 23.90
CA ASP A 192 12.68 -11.51 22.89
C ASP A 192 12.62 -12.96 23.37
N ILE A 193 12.26 -13.87 22.48
CA ILE A 193 12.29 -15.30 22.76
C ILE A 193 13.72 -15.79 22.62
N VAL A 194 14.28 -16.29 23.72
CA VAL A 194 15.62 -16.87 23.75
C VAL A 194 15.51 -18.37 23.81
N ILE A 195 16.04 -19.05 22.80
CA ILE A 195 16.11 -20.51 22.77
C ILE A 195 17.46 -20.94 23.35
N GLU A 196 17.44 -21.45 24.57
CA GLU A 196 18.64 -21.98 25.26
C GLU A 196 18.80 -23.48 24.99
N GLY A 197 19.88 -23.87 24.31
CA GLY A 197 20.27 -25.28 24.15
C GLY A 197 21.13 -25.76 25.31
N LYS A 198 20.84 -26.91 25.88
CA LYS A 198 21.62 -27.53 26.96
C LYS A 198 22.94 -28.18 26.50
N SER A 199 23.28 -28.21 25.24
CA SER A 199 24.52 -28.81 24.76
C SER A 199 25.57 -27.76 24.41
N LYS A 200 26.81 -28.04 24.80
CA LYS A 200 28.00 -27.23 24.45
C LYS A 200 28.32 -27.24 22.95
N GLU A 201 27.64 -28.04 22.19
CA GLU A 201 27.73 -28.11 20.73
C GLU A 201 26.60 -27.29 20.11
N SER A 202 26.92 -26.03 19.95
CA SER A 202 26.42 -25.10 18.93
C SER A 202 25.04 -25.34 18.33
N SER A 203 24.40 -24.26 18.05
CA SER A 203 23.31 -24.15 17.09
C SER A 203 22.20 -25.20 17.24
N VAL A 204 21.14 -24.80 17.90
CA VAL A 204 19.83 -25.31 17.50
C VAL A 204 19.83 -25.27 15.99
N ALA A 205 19.69 -26.42 15.36
CA ALA A 205 19.72 -26.52 13.90
C ALA A 205 18.75 -25.49 13.32
N SER A 206 19.06 -24.93 12.17
CA SER A 206 18.20 -23.92 11.52
C SER A 206 16.76 -24.41 11.37
N GLU A 207 16.59 -25.71 11.07
CA GLU A 207 15.30 -26.40 11.00
C GLU A 207 14.50 -26.32 12.31
N THR A 208 15.15 -26.53 13.46
CA THR A 208 14.46 -26.44 14.76
C THR A 208 14.05 -24.99 15.09
N LYS A 209 14.82 -24.01 14.64
CA LYS A 209 14.44 -22.59 14.80
C LYS A 209 13.25 -22.22 13.92
N GLU A 210 13.23 -22.74 12.70
CA GLU A 210 12.11 -22.55 11.77
C GLU A 210 10.83 -23.20 12.29
N GLU A 211 10.91 -24.43 12.82
CA GLU A 211 9.76 -25.13 13.42
C GLU A 211 9.22 -24.37 14.64
N ILE A 212 10.09 -23.88 15.53
CA ILE A 212 9.68 -23.10 16.70
C ILE A 212 9.07 -21.79 16.27
N THR A 213 9.67 -21.09 15.31
CA THR A 213 9.12 -19.84 14.78
C THR A 213 7.73 -20.05 14.19
N ALA A 214 7.56 -21.10 13.37
CA ALA A 214 6.25 -21.45 12.82
C ALA A 214 5.21 -21.81 13.89
N ALA A 215 5.62 -22.51 14.95
CA ALA A 215 4.73 -22.80 16.08
C ALA A 215 4.30 -21.53 16.82
N LEU A 216 5.20 -20.57 16.98
CA LEU A 216 4.92 -19.28 17.64
C LEU A 216 3.97 -18.38 16.87
N GLU A 217 3.97 -18.49 15.53
CA GLU A 217 3.02 -17.74 14.66
C GLU A 217 1.55 -18.15 14.93
N HIS A 218 1.32 -19.35 15.46
CA HIS A 218 -0.01 -19.84 15.82
C HIS A 218 -0.47 -19.42 17.23
N ILE A 219 0.42 -18.81 18.02
CA ILE A 219 0.06 -18.31 19.34
C ILE A 219 -0.62 -16.94 19.21
N PRO A 220 -1.80 -16.73 19.82
CA PRO A 220 -2.48 -15.44 19.72
C PRO A 220 -1.57 -14.27 20.14
N ARG A 221 -1.64 -13.20 19.39
CA ARG A 221 -0.88 -11.97 19.66
C ARG A 221 -1.07 -11.52 21.11
N GLY A 222 0.01 -11.24 21.80
CA GLY A 222 -0.01 -10.81 23.20
C GLY A 222 0.12 -11.91 24.25
N TRP A 223 -0.11 -13.18 23.92
CA TRP A 223 0.00 -14.28 24.89
C TRP A 223 1.44 -14.50 25.37
N ILE A 224 2.40 -14.45 24.46
CA ILE A 224 3.82 -14.60 24.82
C ILE A 224 4.25 -13.44 25.72
N LYS A 225 3.87 -12.21 25.38
CA LYS A 225 4.11 -11.03 26.22
C LYS A 225 3.45 -11.20 27.59
N TYR A 226 2.21 -11.67 27.63
CA TYR A 226 1.50 -11.96 28.89
C TYR A 226 2.25 -12.95 29.76
N PHE A 227 2.75 -14.05 29.21
CA PHE A 227 3.53 -15.03 29.94
C PHE A 227 4.82 -14.45 30.51
N VAL A 228 5.55 -13.68 29.71
CA VAL A 228 6.79 -13.00 30.15
C VAL A 228 6.49 -12.00 31.27
N ASP A 229 5.47 -11.16 31.12
CA ASP A 229 5.07 -10.17 32.13
C ASP A 229 4.64 -10.83 33.48
N HIS A 230 4.17 -12.08 33.46
CA HIS A 230 3.75 -12.83 34.64
C HIS A 230 4.81 -13.85 35.13
N GLY A 231 6.04 -13.74 34.58
CA GLY A 231 7.18 -14.56 35.06
C GLY A 231 7.13 -16.02 34.61
N TRP A 232 6.39 -16.35 33.56
CA TRP A 232 6.39 -17.69 32.98
C TRP A 232 7.57 -17.84 32.03
N VAL A 233 8.40 -18.83 32.29
CA VAL A 233 9.53 -19.22 31.42
C VAL A 233 9.08 -20.44 30.63
N MET A 234 9.15 -20.36 29.31
CA MET A 234 8.90 -21.48 28.40
C MET A 234 10.19 -22.26 28.14
#